data_ab979c90d0d52a2def0c32db6d27921f
#
_entry.id   ab979c90d0d52a2def0c32db6d27921f
#
_cell.length_a   1.000
_cell.length_b   1.000
_cell.length_c   1.000
_cell.angle_alpha   90.00
_cell.angle_beta   90.00
_cell.angle_gamma   90.00
#
_symmetry.space_group_name_H-M   'P 1'
#
loop_
_entity.id
_entity.type
_entity.pdbx_description
1 polymer ?
#
loop_
_entity_poly.entity_id
_entity_poly.type
_entity_poly.pdbx_seq_one_letter_code
_entity_poly.pdbx_strand_id
1 'polypeptide(L)'
;MNKLLTIFTPTYNRANLLKNLYNSLKNQTSFNFLWMVIDDGSTDDTEQMVANWRKECTEFEIEYYKKENGGLQSGYVEAIKHLDTELAMCIDSDDCATPNAVELVEDAWNKCNQKKYAGLFGLDCYENGKILGGYFPREQTDVNLIDLCIGKQIRKEPDRALVIRSDLYKEAKPAKRYPGERTMNATYLHLQISEKYDFVILNSPLIVVNYQPDGLTKGKQNHYKNAPNTYADWRLYMMSLKGASIKFYFRHAIHYVSSCLFAKRPIFSNECKHKVIVFLALPFGAALNMYLRRN
;
A
#
# COMPACT_ATOMS: atom_id res chain seq x y z
N MET A 1 -21.60 18.02 -7.83
CA MET A 1 -21.41 16.73 -8.53
C MET A 1 -20.51 15.88 -7.65
N ASN A 2 -20.83 14.60 -7.45
CA ASN A 2 -19.95 13.73 -6.70
C ASN A 2 -18.66 13.53 -7.48
N LYS A 3 -17.51 13.71 -6.84
CA LYS A 3 -16.20 13.46 -7.43
C LYS A 3 -16.02 11.96 -7.72
N LEU A 4 -15.25 11.61 -8.74
CA LEU A 4 -14.96 10.22 -9.09
C LEU A 4 -13.94 9.59 -8.13
N LEU A 5 -12.90 10.34 -7.76
CA LEU A 5 -11.71 9.82 -7.11
C LEU A 5 -11.43 10.53 -5.78
N THR A 6 -11.18 9.77 -4.72
CA THR A 6 -10.50 10.26 -3.53
C THR A 6 -9.01 9.95 -3.64
N ILE A 7 -8.17 10.97 -3.69
CA ILE A 7 -6.72 10.83 -3.47
C ILE A 7 -6.51 10.99 -1.96
N PHE A 8 -6.04 9.93 -1.27
CA PHE A 8 -5.77 10.04 0.16
C PHE A 8 -4.27 9.90 0.45
N THR A 9 -3.82 10.67 1.43
CA THR A 9 -2.40 10.79 1.78
C THR A 9 -2.21 10.65 3.28
N PRO A 10 -1.74 9.49 3.77
CA PRO A 10 -1.24 9.37 5.13
C PRO A 10 0.05 10.19 5.29
N THR A 11 0.10 11.00 6.36
CA THR A 11 1.27 11.85 6.66
C THR A 11 1.61 11.86 8.14
N TYR A 12 2.88 12.02 8.48
CA TYR A 12 3.36 12.21 9.85
C TYR A 12 4.66 13.00 9.85
N ASN A 13 4.64 14.23 10.38
CA ASN A 13 5.80 15.14 10.46
C ASN A 13 6.52 15.33 9.11
N ARG A 14 5.76 15.57 8.04
CA ARG A 14 6.26 15.71 6.66
C ARG A 14 5.70 16.95 5.94
N ALA A 15 5.44 18.05 6.67
CA ALA A 15 4.90 19.28 6.11
C ALA A 15 5.64 19.75 4.85
N ASN A 16 6.98 19.70 4.85
CA ASN A 16 7.78 20.15 3.72
C ASN A 16 7.62 19.28 2.45
N LEU A 17 7.47 17.95 2.63
CA LEU A 17 7.28 17.03 1.51
C LEU A 17 5.87 17.15 0.93
N LEU A 18 4.88 17.30 1.79
CA LEU A 18 3.47 17.43 1.42
C LEU A 18 3.19 18.63 0.48
N LYS A 19 4.03 19.67 0.51
CA LYS A 19 3.97 20.81 -0.43
C LYS A 19 4.14 20.39 -1.89
N ASN A 20 5.05 19.46 -2.16
CA ASN A 20 5.30 18.98 -3.52
C ASN A 20 4.09 18.22 -4.06
N LEU A 21 3.49 17.36 -3.23
CA LEU A 21 2.25 16.67 -3.59
C LEU A 21 1.11 17.66 -3.84
N TYR A 22 0.89 18.64 -2.94
CA TYR A 22 -0.14 19.67 -3.13
C TYR A 22 0.03 20.41 -4.47
N ASN A 23 1.26 20.84 -4.80
CA ASN A 23 1.54 21.51 -6.06
C ASN A 23 1.28 20.61 -7.27
N SER A 24 1.58 19.31 -7.19
CA SER A 24 1.29 18.38 -8.27
C SER A 24 -0.21 18.16 -8.48
N LEU A 25 -0.99 18.21 -7.40
CA LEU A 25 -2.46 18.12 -7.46
C LEU A 25 -3.08 19.41 -8.03
N LYS A 26 -2.52 20.56 -7.74
CA LYS A 26 -2.94 21.84 -8.36
C LYS A 26 -2.68 21.91 -9.87
N ASN A 27 -1.72 21.16 -10.36
CA ASN A 27 -1.34 21.12 -11.77
C ASN A 27 -2.00 19.98 -12.55
N GLN A 28 -3.06 19.34 -12.00
CA GLN A 28 -3.79 18.31 -12.72
C GLN A 28 -4.60 18.86 -13.90
N THR A 29 -4.72 18.08 -14.98
CA THR A 29 -5.55 18.40 -16.15
C THR A 29 -7.05 18.16 -15.90
N SER A 30 -7.41 17.32 -14.94
CA SER A 30 -8.78 17.10 -14.45
C SER A 30 -8.86 17.26 -12.94
N PHE A 31 -9.91 17.93 -12.45
CA PHE A 31 -10.19 18.12 -11.03
C PHE A 31 -11.39 17.29 -10.56
N ASN A 32 -11.66 16.15 -11.20
CA ASN A 32 -12.72 15.22 -10.77
C ASN A 32 -12.28 14.35 -9.58
N PHE A 33 -11.61 14.97 -8.61
CA PHE A 33 -11.16 14.32 -7.38
C PHE A 33 -11.33 15.23 -6.16
N LEU A 34 -11.28 14.64 -4.97
CA LEU A 34 -11.02 15.31 -3.71
C LEU A 34 -9.68 14.81 -3.12
N TRP A 35 -8.99 15.65 -2.38
CA TRP A 35 -7.76 15.27 -1.66
C TRP A 35 -8.01 15.13 -0.17
N MET A 36 -7.78 13.94 0.37
CA MET A 36 -7.97 13.61 1.79
C MET A 36 -6.62 13.42 2.47
N VAL A 37 -6.25 14.31 3.36
CA VAL A 37 -5.03 14.22 4.16
C VAL A 37 -5.34 13.55 5.49
N ILE A 38 -4.67 12.43 5.77
CA ILE A 38 -4.77 11.70 7.04
C ILE A 38 -3.51 11.96 7.86
N ASP A 39 -3.62 12.85 8.82
CA ASP A 39 -2.51 13.21 9.71
C ASP A 39 -2.43 12.23 10.88
N ASP A 40 -1.38 11.41 10.89
CA ASP A 40 -1.11 10.40 11.93
C ASP A 40 -0.48 11.01 13.20
N GLY A 41 -0.95 12.19 13.62
CA GLY A 41 -0.56 12.86 14.86
C GLY A 41 0.68 13.73 14.73
N SER A 42 0.84 14.46 13.62
CA SER A 42 1.97 15.38 13.40
C SER A 42 2.05 16.46 14.48
N THR A 43 3.28 16.85 14.77
CA THR A 43 3.65 17.92 15.71
C THR A 43 4.38 19.08 15.04
N ASP A 44 4.63 18.96 13.72
CA ASP A 44 5.15 20.02 12.87
C ASP A 44 4.01 20.90 12.29
N ASP A 45 4.31 21.76 11.33
CA ASP A 45 3.37 22.70 10.74
C ASP A 45 2.32 22.07 9.80
N THR A 46 2.21 20.72 9.72
CA THR A 46 1.31 20.01 8.80
C THR A 46 -0.13 20.50 8.92
N GLU A 47 -0.70 20.57 10.14
CA GLU A 47 -2.09 20.98 10.35
C GLU A 47 -2.36 22.42 9.89
N GLN A 48 -1.48 23.36 10.29
CA GLN A 48 -1.63 24.76 9.93
C GLN A 48 -1.51 24.97 8.41
N MET A 49 -0.59 24.25 7.79
CA MET A 49 -0.35 24.34 6.35
C MET A 49 -1.55 23.82 5.55
N VAL A 50 -2.09 22.67 5.91
CA VAL A 50 -3.29 22.11 5.24
C VAL A 50 -4.51 23.02 5.49
N ALA A 51 -4.66 23.59 6.69
CA ALA A 51 -5.73 24.55 6.97
C ALA A 51 -5.67 25.80 6.08
N ASN A 52 -4.46 26.26 5.76
CA ASN A 52 -4.28 27.38 4.81
C ASN A 52 -4.66 26.96 3.38
N TRP A 53 -4.20 25.81 2.91
CA TRP A 53 -4.55 25.31 1.58
C TRP A 53 -6.06 25.09 1.41
N ARG A 54 -6.75 24.62 2.43
CA ARG A 54 -8.23 24.47 2.42
C ARG A 54 -8.97 25.80 2.20
N LYS A 55 -8.39 26.93 2.59
CA LYS A 55 -8.96 28.27 2.38
C LYS A 55 -8.61 28.84 1.01
N GLU A 56 -7.44 28.50 0.49
CA GLU A 56 -6.85 29.11 -0.72
C GLU A 56 -7.15 28.30 -1.99
N CYS A 57 -7.28 26.99 -1.88
CA CYS A 57 -7.52 26.09 -3.01
C CYS A 57 -8.97 26.22 -3.48
N THR A 58 -9.17 26.56 -4.74
CA THR A 58 -10.47 26.66 -5.40
C THR A 58 -10.68 25.59 -6.45
N GLU A 59 -9.63 24.88 -6.82
CA GLU A 59 -9.62 23.90 -7.92
C GLU A 59 -10.24 22.55 -7.50
N PHE A 60 -9.99 22.13 -6.26
CA PHE A 60 -10.49 20.86 -5.71
C PHE A 60 -10.72 20.97 -4.20
N GLU A 61 -11.52 20.07 -3.67
CA GLU A 61 -11.81 19.98 -2.24
C GLU A 61 -10.65 19.29 -1.51
N ILE A 62 -10.34 19.80 -0.29
CA ILE A 62 -9.33 19.23 0.60
C ILE A 62 -9.97 18.87 1.92
N GLU A 63 -9.95 17.60 2.26
CA GLU A 63 -10.34 17.10 3.58
C GLU A 63 -9.12 16.84 4.46
N TYR A 64 -9.28 17.01 5.76
CA TYR A 64 -8.20 16.79 6.73
C TYR A 64 -8.73 16.09 7.96
N TYR A 65 -8.10 14.96 8.28
CA TYR A 65 -8.42 14.15 9.45
C TYR A 65 -7.16 13.88 10.27
N LYS A 66 -7.15 14.38 11.51
CA LYS A 66 -6.04 14.15 12.46
C LYS A 66 -6.41 13.05 13.44
N LYS A 67 -5.46 12.17 13.73
CA LYS A 67 -5.63 11.05 14.66
C LYS A 67 -4.38 10.84 15.52
N GLU A 68 -4.47 10.03 16.56
CA GLU A 68 -3.29 9.58 17.30
C GLU A 68 -2.38 8.73 16.41
N ASN A 69 -1.06 8.89 16.60
CA ASN A 69 -0.06 8.16 15.80
C ASN A 69 -0.20 6.64 15.97
N GLY A 70 -0.51 5.98 14.88
CA GLY A 70 -0.72 4.53 14.82
C GLY A 70 -0.01 3.84 13.65
N GLY A 71 0.77 4.61 12.87
CA GLY A 71 1.51 4.12 11.70
C GLY A 71 0.67 4.01 10.44
N LEU A 72 1.34 3.70 9.32
CA LEU A 72 0.79 3.75 7.95
C LEU A 72 -0.56 3.01 7.82
N GLN A 73 -0.67 1.78 8.32
CA GLN A 73 -1.92 1.03 8.23
C GLN A 73 -3.09 1.74 8.92
N SER A 74 -2.83 2.41 10.06
CA SER A 74 -3.89 3.14 10.76
C SER A 74 -4.38 4.34 9.95
N GLY A 75 -3.48 4.96 9.16
CA GLY A 75 -3.82 6.00 8.19
C GLY A 75 -4.74 5.48 7.09
N TYR A 76 -4.44 4.31 6.52
CA TYR A 76 -5.33 3.64 5.55
C TYR A 76 -6.71 3.32 6.15
N VAL A 77 -6.74 2.73 7.35
CA VAL A 77 -8.01 2.39 8.02
C VAL A 77 -8.84 3.65 8.28
N GLU A 78 -8.20 4.75 8.64
CA GLU A 78 -8.89 6.03 8.83
C GLU A 78 -9.42 6.58 7.51
N ALA A 79 -8.59 6.63 6.45
CA ALA A 79 -9.03 7.06 5.13
C ALA A 79 -10.25 6.27 4.63
N ILE A 80 -10.22 4.94 4.76
CA ILE A 80 -11.31 4.06 4.31
C ILE A 80 -12.66 4.38 4.96
N LYS A 81 -12.68 4.86 6.21
CA LYS A 81 -13.93 5.25 6.89
C LYS A 81 -14.62 6.46 6.23
N HIS A 82 -13.82 7.33 5.61
CA HIS A 82 -14.28 8.60 5.04
C HIS A 82 -14.42 8.56 3.51
N LEU A 83 -14.11 7.44 2.85
CA LEU A 83 -14.30 7.31 1.40
C LEU A 83 -15.77 7.41 1.04
N ASP A 84 -16.14 8.35 0.15
CA ASP A 84 -17.50 8.50 -0.38
C ASP A 84 -17.56 8.63 -1.91
N THR A 85 -16.39 8.64 -2.56
CA THR A 85 -16.24 8.58 -4.01
C THR A 85 -16.23 7.15 -4.52
N GLU A 86 -16.39 6.95 -5.83
CA GLU A 86 -16.39 5.62 -6.44
C GLU A 86 -15.02 4.94 -6.35
N LEU A 87 -13.95 5.70 -6.55
CA LEU A 87 -12.56 5.24 -6.55
C LEU A 87 -11.73 5.92 -5.46
N ALA A 88 -10.70 5.22 -5.01
CA ALA A 88 -9.70 5.76 -4.09
C ALA A 88 -8.27 5.38 -4.54
N MET A 89 -7.34 6.31 -4.40
CA MET A 89 -5.92 6.13 -4.69
C MET A 89 -5.09 6.70 -3.53
N CYS A 90 -4.14 5.93 -3.01
CA CYS A 90 -3.15 6.46 -2.08
C CYS A 90 -1.99 7.09 -2.86
N ILE A 91 -1.60 8.29 -2.48
CA ILE A 91 -0.31 8.88 -2.85
C ILE A 91 0.41 9.22 -1.55
N ASP A 92 1.60 8.68 -1.36
CA ASP A 92 2.40 8.93 -0.17
C ASP A 92 2.85 10.39 -0.10
N SER A 93 3.05 10.91 1.10
CA SER A 93 3.32 12.34 1.34
C SER A 93 4.64 12.85 0.75
N ASP A 94 5.54 11.97 0.35
CA ASP A 94 6.82 12.25 -0.30
C ASP A 94 6.79 12.08 -1.84
N ASP A 95 5.67 11.60 -2.40
CA ASP A 95 5.48 11.38 -3.83
C ASP A 95 4.64 12.52 -4.47
N CYS A 96 4.53 12.50 -5.81
CA CYS A 96 3.72 13.46 -6.56
C CYS A 96 2.83 12.74 -7.58
N ALA A 97 1.68 13.34 -7.91
CA ALA A 97 0.89 12.88 -9.04
C ALA A 97 1.53 13.32 -10.37
N THR A 98 1.47 12.49 -11.42
CA THR A 98 1.80 12.97 -12.78
C THR A 98 0.76 14.00 -13.24
N PRO A 99 1.07 14.93 -14.16
CA PRO A 99 0.19 16.06 -14.47
C PRO A 99 -1.20 15.69 -14.98
N ASN A 100 -1.38 14.51 -15.56
CA ASN A 100 -2.65 14.02 -16.11
C ASN A 100 -3.14 12.74 -15.42
N ALA A 101 -2.69 12.49 -14.20
CA ALA A 101 -3.03 11.24 -13.48
C ALA A 101 -4.55 11.04 -13.32
N VAL A 102 -5.27 12.10 -12.92
CA VAL A 102 -6.72 12.03 -12.71
C VAL A 102 -7.47 11.82 -14.02
N GLU A 103 -7.10 12.51 -15.08
CA GLU A 103 -7.69 12.34 -16.43
C GLU A 103 -7.48 10.92 -16.96
N LEU A 104 -6.27 10.37 -16.81
CA LEU A 104 -5.95 8.99 -17.20
C LEU A 104 -6.78 7.96 -16.43
N VAL A 105 -6.97 8.17 -15.13
CA VAL A 105 -7.84 7.31 -14.29
C VAL A 105 -9.29 7.38 -14.75
N GLU A 106 -9.82 8.59 -14.96
CA GLU A 106 -11.19 8.83 -15.41
C GLU A 106 -11.45 8.14 -16.78
N ASP A 107 -10.56 8.39 -17.74
CA ASP A 107 -10.64 7.82 -19.08
C ASP A 107 -10.59 6.30 -19.10
N ALA A 108 -9.68 5.71 -18.35
CA ALA A 108 -9.53 4.26 -18.30
C ALA A 108 -10.71 3.59 -17.59
N TRP A 109 -11.19 4.19 -16.49
CA TRP A 109 -12.30 3.66 -15.72
C TRP A 109 -13.63 3.71 -16.49
N ASN A 110 -13.88 4.78 -17.22
CA ASN A 110 -15.06 4.91 -18.07
C ASN A 110 -15.10 3.92 -19.24
N LYS A 111 -13.94 3.43 -19.69
CA LYS A 111 -13.81 2.48 -20.80
C LYS A 111 -13.87 1.01 -20.39
N CYS A 112 -13.73 0.69 -19.10
CA CYS A 112 -13.69 -0.68 -18.62
C CYS A 112 -15.05 -1.18 -18.09
N ASN A 113 -15.17 -2.51 -17.90
CA ASN A 113 -16.32 -3.10 -17.20
C ASN A 113 -16.11 -2.96 -15.69
N GLN A 114 -16.58 -1.86 -15.13
CA GLN A 114 -16.40 -1.47 -13.73
C GLN A 114 -16.86 -2.53 -12.71
N LYS A 115 -17.86 -3.34 -13.03
CA LYS A 115 -18.35 -4.41 -12.13
C LYS A 115 -17.42 -5.63 -12.08
N LYS A 116 -16.64 -5.85 -13.14
CA LYS A 116 -15.72 -6.99 -13.23
C LYS A 116 -14.43 -6.77 -12.44
N TYR A 117 -13.97 -5.52 -12.35
CA TYR A 117 -12.63 -5.19 -11.85
C TYR A 117 -12.66 -4.51 -10.48
N ALA A 118 -11.58 -4.69 -9.73
CA ALA A 118 -11.36 -3.99 -8.46
C ALA A 118 -11.02 -2.50 -8.66
N GLY A 119 -10.51 -2.15 -9.82
CA GLY A 119 -10.00 -0.82 -10.12
C GLY A 119 -8.92 -0.87 -11.20
N LEU A 120 -7.98 0.07 -11.13
CA LEU A 120 -6.89 0.21 -12.10
C LEU A 120 -5.53 -0.06 -11.45
N PHE A 121 -4.64 -0.67 -12.22
CA PHE A 121 -3.23 -0.83 -11.90
C PHE A 121 -2.43 0.13 -12.77
N GLY A 122 -2.11 1.31 -12.25
CA GLY A 122 -1.22 2.28 -12.86
C GLY A 122 0.25 1.99 -12.59
N LEU A 123 1.11 2.76 -13.23
CA LEU A 123 2.55 2.68 -13.08
C LEU A 123 3.08 3.81 -12.21
N ASP A 124 4.24 3.57 -11.62
CA ASP A 124 5.04 4.59 -10.99
C ASP A 124 6.24 4.93 -11.88
N CYS A 125 6.72 6.17 -11.80
CA CYS A 125 7.93 6.59 -12.50
C CYS A 125 8.83 7.40 -11.57
N TYR A 126 10.09 7.54 -11.96
CA TYR A 126 11.02 8.50 -11.37
C TYR A 126 10.80 9.90 -11.96
N GLU A 127 11.36 10.95 -11.34
CA GLU A 127 11.32 12.34 -11.84
C GLU A 127 11.80 12.48 -13.30
N ASN A 128 12.74 11.64 -13.73
CA ASN A 128 13.23 11.61 -15.11
C ASN A 128 12.29 10.89 -16.11
N GLY A 129 11.09 10.50 -15.67
CA GLY A 129 10.08 9.80 -16.48
C GLY A 129 10.34 8.30 -16.69
N LYS A 130 11.42 7.74 -16.14
CA LYS A 130 11.70 6.31 -16.25
C LYS A 130 10.69 5.51 -15.42
N ILE A 131 9.99 4.57 -16.07
CA ILE A 131 8.98 3.72 -15.43
C ILE A 131 9.64 2.70 -14.48
N LEU A 132 9.14 2.63 -13.25
CA LEU A 132 9.51 1.60 -12.30
C LEU A 132 8.99 0.23 -12.77
N GLY A 133 9.89 -0.76 -12.84
CA GLY A 133 9.55 -2.13 -13.26
C GLY A 133 9.16 -2.28 -14.73
N GLY A 134 9.17 -1.18 -15.50
CA GLY A 134 8.83 -1.16 -16.92
C GLY A 134 7.33 -1.26 -17.23
N TYR A 135 6.99 -1.23 -18.49
CA TYR A 135 5.63 -1.37 -18.99
C TYR A 135 5.18 -2.84 -18.98
N PHE A 136 3.88 -3.05 -18.86
CA PHE A 136 3.27 -4.35 -19.16
C PHE A 136 3.29 -4.63 -20.69
N PRO A 137 3.33 -5.92 -21.09
CA PRO A 137 3.09 -6.30 -22.48
C PRO A 137 1.74 -5.75 -22.99
N ARG A 138 1.67 -5.32 -24.25
CA ARG A 138 0.45 -4.69 -24.80
C ARG A 138 -0.75 -5.62 -24.81
N GLU A 139 -0.52 -6.91 -24.94
CA GLU A 139 -1.54 -7.96 -24.95
C GLU A 139 -2.12 -8.25 -23.56
N GLN A 140 -1.44 -7.83 -22.50
CA GLN A 140 -1.90 -8.01 -21.13
C GLN A 140 -2.79 -6.84 -20.73
N THR A 141 -4.08 -7.09 -20.55
CA THR A 141 -5.09 -6.07 -20.25
C THR A 141 -5.46 -5.97 -18.78
N ASP A 142 -5.19 -7.03 -18.02
CA ASP A 142 -5.51 -7.11 -16.60
C ASP A 142 -4.44 -7.84 -15.80
N VAL A 143 -4.50 -7.69 -14.49
CA VAL A 143 -3.53 -8.26 -13.55
C VAL A 143 -4.19 -8.62 -12.23
N ASN A 144 -3.79 -9.78 -11.68
CA ASN A 144 -4.14 -10.18 -10.33
C ASN A 144 -2.96 -9.96 -9.38
N LEU A 145 -3.17 -9.27 -8.26
CA LEU A 145 -2.08 -8.95 -7.32
C LEU A 145 -1.55 -10.20 -6.59
N ILE A 146 -2.38 -11.23 -6.40
CA ILE A 146 -1.94 -12.50 -5.83
C ILE A 146 -1.00 -13.19 -6.81
N ASP A 147 -1.36 -13.26 -8.10
CA ASP A 147 -0.53 -13.90 -9.13
C ASP A 147 0.82 -13.19 -9.31
N LEU A 148 0.85 -11.85 -9.21
CA LEU A 148 2.11 -11.11 -9.12
C LEU A 148 2.91 -11.49 -7.87
N CYS A 149 2.23 -11.56 -6.72
CA CYS A 149 2.88 -11.80 -5.43
C CYS A 149 3.49 -13.20 -5.35
N ILE A 150 2.81 -14.22 -5.87
CA ILE A 150 3.29 -15.62 -5.85
C ILE A 150 4.17 -15.98 -7.04
N GLY A 151 4.40 -15.05 -7.96
CA GLY A 151 5.32 -15.18 -9.10
C GLY A 151 4.75 -15.91 -10.32
N LYS A 152 3.43 -16.00 -10.48
CA LYS A 152 2.77 -16.49 -11.69
C LYS A 152 2.77 -15.44 -12.80
N GLN A 153 2.64 -14.17 -12.41
CA GLN A 153 2.88 -13.04 -13.30
C GLN A 153 4.19 -12.37 -12.88
N ILE A 154 5.01 -11.94 -13.83
CA ILE A 154 6.36 -11.44 -13.54
C ILE A 154 6.38 -9.93 -13.77
N ARG A 155 6.72 -9.19 -12.72
CA ARG A 155 7.13 -7.80 -12.79
C ARG A 155 8.36 -7.59 -11.91
N LYS A 156 9.34 -6.84 -12.41
CA LYS A 156 10.64 -6.67 -11.72
C LYS A 156 10.54 -5.84 -10.44
N GLU A 157 9.68 -4.83 -10.43
CA GLU A 157 9.51 -3.92 -9.29
C GLU A 157 8.08 -3.99 -8.75
N PRO A 158 7.88 -4.00 -7.43
CA PRO A 158 6.56 -4.14 -6.82
C PRO A 158 5.77 -2.82 -6.72
N ASP A 159 6.43 -1.67 -6.88
CA ASP A 159 5.78 -0.37 -6.70
C ASP A 159 4.82 -0.07 -7.85
N ARG A 160 3.67 0.51 -7.52
CA ARG A 160 2.53 0.68 -8.41
C ARG A 160 1.52 1.65 -7.85
N ALA A 161 0.91 2.43 -8.72
CA ALA A 161 -0.25 3.24 -8.40
C ALA A 161 -1.52 2.37 -8.47
N LEU A 162 -2.11 2.04 -7.33
CA LEU A 162 -3.38 1.33 -7.27
C LEU A 162 -4.53 2.31 -7.10
N VAL A 163 -5.46 2.28 -8.04
CA VAL A 163 -6.75 2.95 -7.95
C VAL A 163 -7.79 1.89 -7.68
N ILE A 164 -8.47 1.94 -6.55
CA ILE A 164 -9.33 0.85 -6.05
C ILE A 164 -10.73 1.38 -5.80
N ARG A 165 -11.73 0.59 -6.13
CA ARG A 165 -13.12 0.86 -5.78
C ARG A 165 -13.27 1.04 -4.26
N SER A 166 -13.91 2.11 -3.86
CA SER A 166 -14.09 2.47 -2.44
C SER A 166 -14.95 1.46 -1.67
N ASP A 167 -15.94 0.85 -2.33
CA ASP A 167 -16.76 -0.20 -1.72
C ASP A 167 -15.93 -1.44 -1.35
N LEU A 168 -14.99 -1.84 -2.21
CA LEU A 168 -14.10 -2.97 -1.95
C LEU A 168 -13.08 -2.68 -0.84
N TYR A 169 -12.61 -1.43 -0.73
CA TYR A 169 -11.78 -1.03 0.41
C TYR A 169 -12.55 -1.13 1.73
N LYS A 170 -13.85 -0.73 1.75
CA LYS A 170 -14.71 -0.82 2.94
C LYS A 170 -15.02 -2.26 3.34
N GLU A 171 -15.08 -3.19 2.39
CA GLU A 171 -15.27 -4.62 2.63
C GLU A 171 -14.00 -5.33 3.14
N ALA A 172 -12.82 -4.83 2.77
CA ALA A 172 -11.54 -5.42 3.15
C ALA A 172 -11.30 -5.29 4.66
N LYS A 173 -10.89 -6.38 5.29
CA LYS A 173 -10.64 -6.39 6.73
C LYS A 173 -9.21 -5.93 7.03
N PRO A 174 -9.03 -4.93 7.90
CA PRO A 174 -7.69 -4.52 8.32
C PRO A 174 -7.00 -5.67 9.06
N ALA A 175 -5.67 -5.70 8.98
CA ALA A 175 -4.89 -6.65 9.75
C ALA A 175 -5.05 -6.41 11.26
N LYS A 176 -4.92 -7.49 12.03
CA LYS A 176 -4.96 -7.42 13.49
C LYS A 176 -3.90 -6.45 14.01
N ARG A 177 -4.28 -5.59 14.91
CA ARG A 177 -3.36 -4.65 15.57
C ARG A 177 -2.84 -5.24 16.88
N TYR A 178 -1.55 -5.01 17.13
CA TYR A 178 -0.89 -5.39 18.37
C TYR A 178 -0.38 -4.13 19.09
N PRO A 179 -0.53 -4.03 20.42
CA PRO A 179 -0.02 -2.90 21.19
C PRO A 179 1.47 -2.68 20.95
N GLY A 180 1.86 -1.45 20.64
CA GLY A 180 3.25 -1.06 20.36
C GLY A 180 3.76 -1.41 18.95
N GLU A 181 3.02 -2.18 18.13
CA GLU A 181 3.40 -2.47 16.76
C GLU A 181 2.68 -1.52 15.79
N ARG A 182 3.46 -0.78 15.00
CA ARG A 182 2.93 0.27 14.09
C ARG A 182 3.11 -0.03 12.61
N THR A 183 3.80 -1.13 12.28
CA THR A 183 4.20 -1.42 10.90
C THR A 183 3.35 -2.51 10.30
N MET A 184 2.53 -2.17 9.32
CA MET A 184 1.86 -3.10 8.42
C MET A 184 1.77 -2.47 7.05
N ASN A 185 1.98 -3.28 6.01
CA ASN A 185 1.86 -2.84 4.63
C ASN A 185 0.38 -2.90 4.18
N ALA A 186 -0.09 -1.85 3.50
CA ALA A 186 -1.41 -1.79 2.86
C ALA A 186 -1.66 -2.93 1.86
N THR A 187 -0.61 -3.57 1.34
CA THR A 187 -0.69 -4.76 0.48
C THR A 187 -1.59 -5.86 1.06
N TYR A 188 -1.72 -5.95 2.39
CA TYR A 188 -2.63 -6.91 3.02
C TYR A 188 -4.09 -6.69 2.60
N LEU A 189 -4.56 -5.44 2.54
CA LEU A 189 -5.91 -5.08 2.07
C LEU A 189 -6.05 -5.36 0.57
N HIS A 190 -5.06 -4.98 -0.21
CA HIS A 190 -5.07 -5.13 -1.66
C HIS A 190 -5.12 -6.59 -2.10
N LEU A 191 -4.40 -7.50 -1.42
CA LEU A 191 -4.43 -8.92 -1.72
C LEU A 191 -5.78 -9.56 -1.38
N GLN A 192 -6.46 -9.15 -0.30
CA GLN A 192 -7.82 -9.62 0.00
C GLN A 192 -8.81 -9.25 -1.12
N ILE A 193 -8.71 -8.04 -1.66
CA ILE A 193 -9.51 -7.59 -2.79
C ILE A 193 -9.21 -8.46 -4.01
N SER A 194 -7.93 -8.77 -4.25
CA SER A 194 -7.48 -9.62 -5.36
C SER A 194 -7.85 -11.11 -5.22
N GLU A 195 -8.36 -11.55 -4.07
CA GLU A 195 -8.95 -12.90 -3.95
C GLU A 195 -10.21 -13.07 -4.83
N LYS A 196 -10.87 -11.95 -5.18
CA LYS A 196 -12.14 -11.96 -5.93
C LYS A 196 -12.09 -11.18 -7.23
N TYR A 197 -11.20 -10.20 -7.35
CA TYR A 197 -11.18 -9.25 -8.46
C TYR A 197 -9.77 -9.05 -9.02
N ASP A 198 -9.70 -8.85 -10.32
CA ASP A 198 -8.50 -8.39 -11.03
C ASP A 198 -8.52 -6.86 -11.18
N PHE A 199 -7.40 -6.30 -11.61
CA PHE A 199 -7.24 -4.89 -11.93
C PHE A 199 -7.03 -4.71 -13.42
N VAL A 200 -7.66 -3.70 -14.01
CA VAL A 200 -7.34 -3.27 -15.37
C VAL A 200 -5.96 -2.62 -15.37
N ILE A 201 -5.10 -2.99 -16.29
CA ILE A 201 -3.79 -2.38 -16.46
C ILE A 201 -3.97 -1.03 -17.16
N LEU A 202 -3.62 0.04 -16.43
CA LEU A 202 -3.40 1.36 -16.98
C LEU A 202 -1.89 1.54 -17.21
N ASN A 203 -1.44 1.23 -18.42
CA ASN A 203 -0.02 1.17 -18.79
C ASN A 203 0.58 2.58 -18.94
N SER A 204 0.31 3.46 -17.97
CA SER A 204 0.73 4.86 -17.91
C SER A 204 1.13 5.23 -16.46
N PRO A 205 2.13 6.11 -16.27
CA PRO A 205 2.52 6.53 -14.95
C PRO A 205 1.47 7.47 -14.33
N LEU A 206 1.10 7.19 -13.07
CA LEU A 206 0.20 8.02 -12.28
C LEU A 206 0.94 8.73 -11.14
N ILE A 207 2.01 8.13 -10.62
CA ILE A 207 2.76 8.64 -9.47
C ILE A 207 4.24 8.79 -9.86
N VAL A 208 4.81 9.94 -9.49
CA VAL A 208 6.25 10.18 -9.49
C VAL A 208 6.77 9.87 -8.09
N VAL A 209 7.58 8.82 -7.97
CA VAL A 209 8.13 8.40 -6.67
C VAL A 209 9.40 9.16 -6.31
N ASN A 210 9.49 9.55 -5.03
CA ASN A 210 10.62 10.28 -4.50
C ASN A 210 11.18 9.59 -3.23
N TYR A 211 12.15 8.70 -3.41
CA TYR A 211 12.71 7.90 -2.31
C TYR A 211 13.47 8.74 -1.28
N GLN A 212 12.94 8.81 -0.06
CA GLN A 212 13.57 9.50 1.04
C GLN A 212 14.66 8.65 1.73
N PRO A 213 15.74 9.27 2.25
CA PRO A 213 16.78 8.57 3.00
C PRO A 213 16.28 7.83 4.24
N ASP A 214 15.25 8.35 4.89
CA ASP A 214 14.60 7.84 6.10
C ASP A 214 13.30 7.07 5.85
N GLY A 215 12.99 6.79 4.56
CA GLY A 215 11.79 6.09 4.15
C GLY A 215 11.69 4.65 4.70
N LEU A 216 10.46 4.17 4.89
CA LEU A 216 10.14 2.82 5.39
C LEU A 216 10.84 1.70 4.62
N THR A 217 11.13 1.91 3.34
CA THR A 217 11.78 0.93 2.46
C THR A 217 13.21 0.58 2.92
N LYS A 218 13.96 1.54 3.47
CA LYS A 218 15.33 1.32 3.97
C LYS A 218 15.38 0.67 5.35
N GLY A 219 14.34 0.83 6.16
CA GLY A 219 14.27 0.32 7.53
C GLY A 219 13.77 -1.12 7.69
N LYS A 220 13.65 -1.91 6.61
CA LYS A 220 13.00 -3.24 6.61
C LYS A 220 13.48 -4.21 7.70
N GLN A 221 14.77 -4.21 8.03
CA GLN A 221 15.31 -5.11 9.07
C GLN A 221 14.76 -4.78 10.47
N ASN A 222 14.61 -3.49 10.79
CA ASN A 222 14.08 -3.05 12.08
C ASN A 222 12.58 -3.36 12.25
N HIS A 223 11.85 -3.45 11.14
CA HIS A 223 10.43 -3.78 11.19
C HIS A 223 10.16 -5.17 11.79
N TYR A 224 11.01 -6.17 11.52
CA TYR A 224 10.87 -7.51 12.13
C TYR A 224 11.05 -7.51 13.65
N LYS A 225 11.89 -6.61 14.18
CA LYS A 225 12.10 -6.44 15.61
C LYS A 225 10.95 -5.66 16.26
N ASN A 226 10.47 -4.63 15.57
CA ASN A 226 9.51 -3.66 16.11
C ASN A 226 8.04 -4.08 15.94
N ALA A 227 7.74 -5.01 15.02
CA ALA A 227 6.37 -5.49 14.76
C ALA A 227 6.32 -7.01 14.55
N PRO A 228 6.86 -7.83 15.47
CA PRO A 228 7.04 -9.26 15.24
C PRO A 228 5.74 -10.04 15.14
N ASN A 229 4.69 -9.68 15.88
CA ASN A 229 3.38 -10.30 15.79
C ASN A 229 2.72 -10.02 14.44
N THR A 230 2.72 -8.76 14.03
CA THR A 230 2.19 -8.31 12.75
C THR A 230 2.87 -9.03 11.59
N TYR A 231 4.21 -9.16 11.64
CA TYR A 231 4.94 -9.87 10.59
C TYR A 231 4.70 -11.39 10.62
N ALA A 232 4.49 -12.00 11.79
CA ALA A 232 4.11 -13.41 11.88
C ALA A 232 2.76 -13.65 11.20
N ASP A 233 1.75 -12.83 11.49
CA ASP A 233 0.42 -12.94 10.86
C ASP A 233 0.48 -12.67 9.36
N TRP A 234 1.27 -11.68 8.92
CA TRP A 234 1.55 -11.45 7.51
C TRP A 234 2.12 -12.69 6.81
N ARG A 235 3.08 -13.38 7.45
CA ARG A 235 3.67 -14.60 6.87
C ARG A 235 2.68 -15.76 6.84
N LEU A 236 1.81 -15.89 7.83
CA LEU A 236 0.70 -16.86 7.81
C LEU A 236 -0.26 -16.58 6.66
N TYR A 237 -0.64 -15.32 6.47
CA TYR A 237 -1.48 -14.92 5.34
C TYR A 237 -0.82 -15.24 3.99
N MET A 238 0.47 -14.89 3.82
CA MET A 238 1.20 -15.24 2.60
C MET A 238 1.27 -16.75 2.34
N MET A 239 1.45 -17.56 3.38
CA MET A 239 1.42 -19.01 3.26
C MET A 239 0.00 -19.56 3.01
N SER A 240 -1.05 -18.80 3.24
CA SER A 240 -2.43 -19.22 2.93
C SER A 240 -2.82 -19.03 1.47
N LEU A 241 -2.06 -18.22 0.71
CA LEU A 241 -2.29 -17.95 -0.71
C LEU A 241 -2.15 -19.24 -1.53
N LYS A 242 -3.18 -19.58 -2.31
CA LYS A 242 -3.21 -20.81 -3.10
C LYS A 242 -2.36 -20.69 -4.37
N GLY A 243 -1.77 -21.81 -4.80
CA GLY A 243 -1.08 -21.90 -6.09
C GLY A 243 0.35 -21.35 -6.09
N ALA A 244 0.89 -20.95 -4.95
CA ALA A 244 2.28 -20.58 -4.82
C ALA A 244 3.22 -21.80 -4.87
N SER A 245 4.49 -21.57 -5.21
CA SER A 245 5.51 -22.62 -5.23
C SER A 245 5.92 -23.06 -3.81
N ILE A 246 6.43 -24.28 -3.65
CA ILE A 246 7.00 -24.76 -2.39
C ILE A 246 8.13 -23.83 -1.91
N LYS A 247 8.93 -23.29 -2.84
CA LYS A 247 9.98 -22.32 -2.52
C LYS A 247 9.41 -21.04 -1.91
N PHE A 248 8.27 -20.56 -2.40
CA PHE A 248 7.57 -19.42 -1.84
C PHE A 248 7.13 -19.70 -0.40
N TYR A 249 6.43 -20.82 -0.17
CA TYR A 249 5.99 -21.20 1.18
C TYR A 249 7.16 -21.39 2.15
N PHE A 250 8.23 -22.03 1.71
CA PHE A 250 9.42 -22.26 2.55
C PHE A 250 10.10 -20.94 2.95
N ARG A 251 10.25 -20.00 2.00
CA ARG A 251 10.78 -18.66 2.30
C ARG A 251 9.91 -17.95 3.35
N HIS A 252 8.58 -17.97 3.18
CA HIS A 252 7.67 -17.35 4.15
C HIS A 252 7.68 -18.07 5.50
N ALA A 253 7.85 -19.39 5.54
CA ALA A 253 7.98 -20.18 6.76
C ALA A 253 9.25 -19.80 7.56
N ILE A 254 10.40 -19.59 6.91
CA ILE A 254 11.63 -19.10 7.55
C ILE A 254 11.37 -17.76 8.28
N HIS A 255 10.78 -16.81 7.59
CA HIS A 255 10.45 -15.51 8.17
C HIS A 255 9.38 -15.60 9.26
N TYR A 256 8.38 -16.48 9.10
CA TYR A 256 7.37 -16.76 10.11
C TYR A 256 7.99 -17.27 11.42
N VAL A 257 8.86 -18.28 11.34
CA VAL A 257 9.57 -18.82 12.51
C VAL A 257 10.37 -17.72 13.20
N SER A 258 11.15 -16.92 12.45
CA SER A 258 11.92 -15.81 13.00
C SER A 258 11.02 -14.78 13.71
N SER A 259 9.88 -14.42 13.11
CA SER A 259 8.92 -13.48 13.71
C SER A 259 8.28 -14.06 14.99
N CYS A 260 7.91 -15.35 15.01
CA CYS A 260 7.41 -16.01 16.21
C CYS A 260 8.42 -16.00 17.36
N LEU A 261 9.71 -16.21 17.07
CA LEU A 261 10.78 -16.14 18.07
C LEU A 261 11.00 -14.73 18.64
N PHE A 262 10.84 -13.69 17.81
CA PHE A 262 10.83 -12.30 18.28
C PHE A 262 9.60 -11.99 19.14
N ALA A 263 8.42 -12.41 18.69
CA ALA A 263 7.15 -12.22 19.38
C ALA A 263 6.96 -13.10 20.63
N LYS A 264 7.85 -14.08 20.86
CA LYS A 264 7.72 -15.10 21.92
C LYS A 264 6.38 -15.83 21.87
N ARG A 265 5.88 -16.13 20.65
CA ARG A 265 4.60 -16.83 20.44
C ARG A 265 4.82 -18.25 19.91
N PRO A 266 3.85 -19.18 20.12
CA PRO A 266 3.93 -20.53 19.57
C PRO A 266 4.09 -20.54 18.05
N ILE A 267 5.03 -21.34 17.53
CA ILE A 267 5.27 -21.50 16.09
C ILE A 267 4.17 -22.38 15.46
N PHE A 268 3.75 -23.44 16.15
CA PHE A 268 2.71 -24.36 15.68
C PHE A 268 1.34 -23.96 16.25
N SER A 269 0.69 -23.00 15.57
CA SER A 269 -0.70 -22.64 15.88
C SER A 269 -1.70 -23.39 15.00
N ASN A 270 -3.00 -23.33 15.35
CA ASN A 270 -4.07 -23.86 14.51
C ASN A 270 -4.22 -23.10 13.18
N GLU A 271 -3.77 -21.87 13.11
CA GLU A 271 -3.79 -21.03 11.91
C GLU A 271 -2.72 -21.45 10.89
N CYS A 272 -1.67 -22.16 11.35
CA CYS A 272 -0.58 -22.63 10.48
C CYS A 272 -1.02 -23.86 9.68
N LYS A 273 -1.38 -23.65 8.40
CA LYS A 273 -1.79 -24.72 7.47
C LYS A 273 -0.63 -25.59 6.97
N HIS A 274 0.59 -25.03 6.88
CA HIS A 274 1.77 -25.71 6.31
C HIS A 274 2.76 -26.18 7.39
N LYS A 275 2.27 -26.96 8.39
CA LYS A 275 3.07 -27.36 9.55
C LYS A 275 4.37 -28.10 9.19
N VAL A 276 4.36 -28.96 8.16
CA VAL A 276 5.55 -29.70 7.70
C VAL A 276 6.59 -28.72 7.14
N ILE A 277 6.18 -27.76 6.30
CA ILE A 277 7.09 -26.76 5.73
C ILE A 277 7.68 -25.89 6.85
N VAL A 278 6.87 -25.48 7.82
CA VAL A 278 7.31 -24.71 8.98
C VAL A 278 8.28 -25.52 9.85
N PHE A 279 8.06 -26.81 10.05
CA PHE A 279 8.97 -27.70 10.78
C PHE A 279 10.34 -27.76 10.09
N LEU A 280 10.37 -27.96 8.77
CA LEU A 280 11.62 -27.95 7.99
C LEU A 280 12.32 -26.58 7.98
N ALA A 281 11.57 -25.50 8.15
CA ALA A 281 12.08 -24.13 8.20
C ALA A 281 12.65 -23.72 9.57
N LEU A 282 12.44 -24.51 10.65
CA LEU A 282 12.86 -24.16 12.02
C LEU A 282 14.35 -23.75 12.12
N PRO A 283 15.34 -24.56 11.65
CA PRO A 283 16.75 -24.19 11.80
C PRO A 283 17.09 -22.91 11.06
N PHE A 284 16.52 -22.69 9.89
CA PHE A 284 16.76 -21.50 9.06
C PHE A 284 16.12 -20.25 9.68
N GLY A 285 14.91 -20.37 10.23
CA GLY A 285 14.22 -19.29 10.91
C GLY A 285 14.90 -18.88 12.22
N ALA A 286 15.43 -19.86 12.98
CA ALA A 286 16.25 -19.58 14.15
C ALA A 286 17.58 -18.89 13.79
N ALA A 287 18.25 -19.33 12.73
CA ALA A 287 19.47 -18.69 12.22
C ALA A 287 19.18 -17.23 11.78
N LEU A 288 18.09 -17.00 11.04
CA LEU A 288 17.66 -15.66 10.65
C LEU A 288 17.36 -14.78 11.89
N ASN A 289 16.68 -15.30 12.88
CA ASN A 289 16.39 -14.59 14.13
C ASN A 289 17.68 -14.19 14.86
N MET A 290 18.67 -15.10 14.96
CA MET A 290 19.97 -14.82 15.56
C MET A 290 20.73 -13.74 14.78
N TYR A 291 20.74 -13.83 13.44
CA TYR A 291 21.35 -12.82 12.58
C TYR A 291 20.73 -11.44 12.79
N LEU A 292 19.40 -11.35 12.76
CA LEU A 292 18.65 -10.09 12.94
C LEU A 292 18.82 -9.50 14.35
N ARG A 293 19.08 -10.31 15.38
CA ARG A 293 19.35 -9.81 16.75
C ARG A 293 20.74 -9.18 16.89
N ARG A 294 21.70 -9.60 16.07
CA ARG A 294 23.10 -9.12 16.12
C ARG A 294 23.31 -7.82 15.33
N ASN A 295 22.48 -7.59 14.33
CA ASN A 295 22.47 -6.41 13.46
C ASN A 295 21.22 -5.56 13.72
#